data_40f5edb8b1762e62a375ae086eb424c2
#
_entry.id   40f5edb8b1762e62a375ae086eb424c2
#
_cell.length_a   1.000
_cell.length_b   1.000
_cell.length_c   1.000
_cell.angle_alpha   90.00
_cell.angle_beta   90.00
_cell.angle_gamma   90.00
#
_symmetry.space_group_name_H-M   'P 1'
#
loop_
_entity.id
_entity.type
_entity.pdbx_description
1 polymer ?
#
loop_
_entity_poly.entity_id
_entity_poly.type
_entity_poly.pdbx_seq_one_letter_code
_entity_poly.pdbx_strand_id
1 'polypeptide(L)'
;MENKLFNETKENIVKNTKILKQLIENCKEVGIKTIELPFVDSSSLKTLSNLNEIKANLLPILEICEKKGIFLSLETDLKPEKFKEFVESFFPAKIFVNFDMGNSASLGFNPETEIETLGKYIINVHIKDRLFNGSTVPLGTGAVKFKTVFKKLKEINYSGDFILQTARLDLANSKKFEKFETTIKKNMDYINQISHE
;
A
#
# COMPACT_ATOMS: atom_id res chain seq x y z
N MET A 1 -9.70 -7.22 1.77
CA MET A 1 -8.96 -8.21 2.62
C MET A 1 -9.95 -9.29 3.05
N GLU A 2 -9.67 -10.56 2.77
CA GLU A 2 -10.54 -11.67 3.19
C GLU A 2 -10.39 -11.98 4.68
N ASN A 3 -9.17 -11.90 5.20
CA ASN A 3 -8.85 -12.14 6.61
C ASN A 3 -8.82 -10.83 7.38
N LYS A 4 -9.98 -10.31 7.75
CA LYS A 4 -10.09 -9.02 8.45
C LYS A 4 -9.61 -9.13 9.90
N LEU A 5 -9.03 -8.04 10.39
CA LEU A 5 -8.54 -7.88 11.77
C LEU A 5 -9.43 -6.93 12.59
N PHE A 6 -10.62 -6.60 12.09
CA PHE A 6 -11.62 -5.75 12.75
C PHE A 6 -13.01 -6.03 12.18
N ASN A 7 -14.06 -5.61 12.88
CA ASN A 7 -15.47 -5.87 12.53
C ASN A 7 -15.77 -7.37 12.26
N GLU A 8 -15.16 -8.24 13.06
CA GLU A 8 -15.30 -9.68 12.97
C GLU A 8 -15.59 -10.27 14.34
N THR A 9 -15.99 -11.55 14.39
CA THR A 9 -16.09 -12.29 15.64
C THR A 9 -14.72 -12.42 16.29
N LYS A 10 -14.69 -12.53 17.63
CA LYS A 10 -13.43 -12.76 18.36
C LYS A 10 -12.67 -13.99 17.85
N GLU A 11 -13.39 -15.04 17.48
CA GLU A 11 -12.81 -16.27 16.93
C GLU A 11 -12.12 -16.01 15.59
N ASN A 12 -12.77 -15.26 14.68
CA ASN A 12 -12.19 -14.88 13.40
C ASN A 12 -10.97 -13.97 13.56
N ILE A 13 -11.01 -13.00 14.49
CA ILE A 13 -9.86 -12.16 14.81
C ILE A 13 -8.67 -13.00 15.26
N VAL A 14 -8.88 -13.95 16.19
CA VAL A 14 -7.82 -14.86 16.67
C VAL A 14 -7.26 -15.69 15.52
N LYS A 15 -8.13 -16.29 14.68
CA LYS A 15 -7.72 -17.06 13.50
C LYS A 15 -6.89 -16.21 12.54
N ASN A 16 -7.37 -15.02 12.20
CA ASN A 16 -6.71 -14.14 11.24
C ASN A 16 -5.38 -13.60 11.77
N THR A 17 -5.32 -13.29 13.07
CA THR A 17 -4.07 -12.96 13.77
C THR A 17 -3.05 -14.10 13.70
N LYS A 18 -3.48 -15.36 13.86
CA LYS A 18 -2.60 -16.53 13.71
C LYS A 18 -2.06 -16.65 12.28
N ILE A 19 -2.90 -16.41 11.28
CA ILE A 19 -2.47 -16.40 9.86
C ILE A 19 -1.39 -15.33 9.64
N LEU A 20 -1.61 -14.11 10.14
CA LEU A 20 -0.62 -13.04 10.00
C LEU A 20 0.70 -13.37 10.70
N LYS A 21 0.65 -13.97 11.91
CA LYS A 21 1.87 -14.43 12.60
C LYS A 21 2.62 -15.47 11.78
N GLN A 22 1.92 -16.45 11.20
CA GLN A 22 2.56 -17.44 10.33
C GLN A 22 3.17 -16.81 9.07
N LEU A 23 2.48 -15.81 8.48
CA LEU A 23 3.02 -15.06 7.34
C LEU A 23 4.33 -14.34 7.71
N ILE A 24 4.40 -13.73 8.89
CA ILE A 24 5.61 -13.07 9.39
C ILE A 24 6.77 -14.07 9.52
N GLU A 25 6.51 -15.28 10.05
CA GLU A 25 7.52 -16.33 10.11
C GLU A 25 8.04 -16.71 8.72
N ASN A 26 7.11 -17.00 7.80
CA ASN A 26 7.46 -17.40 6.44
C ASN A 26 8.24 -16.28 5.72
N CYS A 27 7.82 -15.03 5.87
CA CYS A 27 8.54 -13.87 5.32
C CYS A 27 9.98 -13.79 5.85
N LYS A 28 10.17 -14.02 7.15
CA LYS A 28 11.51 -14.05 7.76
C LYS A 28 12.39 -15.13 7.15
N GLU A 29 11.86 -16.34 6.96
CA GLU A 29 12.60 -17.48 6.40
C GLU A 29 13.07 -17.23 4.96
N VAL A 30 12.22 -16.58 4.14
CA VAL A 30 12.55 -16.30 2.73
C VAL A 30 13.18 -14.92 2.51
N GLY A 31 13.46 -14.16 3.57
CA GLY A 31 14.15 -12.88 3.48
C GLY A 31 13.26 -11.68 3.08
N ILE A 32 11.94 -11.82 3.03
CA ILE A 32 11.00 -10.71 2.79
C ILE A 32 10.99 -9.80 4.03
N LYS A 33 11.12 -8.49 3.81
CA LYS A 33 11.24 -7.49 4.89
C LYS A 33 9.99 -6.70 5.17
N THR A 34 9.07 -6.60 4.20
CA THR A 34 7.88 -5.76 4.31
C THR A 34 6.63 -6.57 4.01
N ILE A 35 5.62 -6.43 4.86
CA ILE A 35 4.28 -6.98 4.67
C ILE A 35 3.31 -5.80 4.61
N GLU A 36 2.52 -5.74 3.55
CA GLU A 36 1.48 -4.74 3.38
C GLU A 36 0.13 -5.25 3.87
N LEU A 37 -0.60 -4.40 4.58
CA LEU A 37 -1.96 -4.64 5.04
C LEU A 37 -2.90 -3.59 4.42
N PRO A 38 -3.72 -3.98 3.42
CA PRO A 38 -4.63 -3.06 2.76
C PRO A 38 -5.94 -2.89 3.56
N PHE A 39 -6.21 -1.65 3.97
CA PHE A 39 -7.46 -1.22 4.61
C PHE A 39 -8.23 -0.27 3.70
N VAL A 40 -8.57 -0.75 2.53
CA VAL A 40 -9.28 -0.02 1.46
C VAL A 40 -10.56 -0.77 1.05
N ASP A 41 -11.42 -0.13 0.30
CA ASP A 41 -12.67 -0.70 -0.23
C ASP A 41 -13.56 -1.31 0.87
N SER A 42 -13.83 -2.62 0.81
CA SER A 42 -14.62 -3.35 1.81
C SER A 42 -13.94 -3.49 3.18
N SER A 43 -12.65 -3.16 3.27
CA SER A 43 -11.84 -3.20 4.49
C SER A 43 -11.44 -1.80 4.98
N SER A 44 -12.09 -0.74 4.47
CA SER A 44 -11.84 0.64 4.83
C SER A 44 -12.09 0.92 6.32
N LEU A 45 -11.22 1.71 6.93
CA LEU A 45 -11.27 2.10 8.36
C LEU A 45 -12.14 3.37 8.53
N LYS A 46 -13.47 3.21 8.48
CA LYS A 46 -14.42 4.33 8.40
C LYS A 46 -14.70 5.02 9.73
N THR A 47 -14.46 4.36 10.85
CA THR A 47 -14.85 4.86 12.18
C THR A 47 -13.68 4.86 13.15
N LEU A 48 -13.76 5.69 14.19
CA LEU A 48 -12.79 5.68 15.28
C LEU A 48 -12.74 4.30 15.98
N SER A 49 -13.86 3.61 16.06
CA SER A 49 -13.92 2.24 16.60
C SER A 49 -13.05 1.29 15.78
N ASN A 50 -13.13 1.35 14.43
CA ASN A 50 -12.29 0.52 13.56
C ASN A 50 -10.80 0.81 13.77
N LEU A 51 -10.41 2.08 13.87
CA LEU A 51 -9.02 2.48 14.11
C LEU A 51 -8.51 1.94 15.46
N ASN A 52 -9.31 2.06 16.51
CA ASN A 52 -8.95 1.57 17.85
C ASN A 52 -8.84 0.05 17.89
N GLU A 53 -9.76 -0.67 17.23
CA GLU A 53 -9.75 -2.14 17.17
C GLU A 53 -8.54 -2.65 16.40
N ILE A 54 -8.25 -2.08 15.22
CA ILE A 54 -7.05 -2.43 14.46
C ILE A 54 -5.78 -2.14 15.25
N LYS A 55 -5.69 -0.99 15.90
CA LYS A 55 -4.54 -0.66 16.74
C LYS A 55 -4.33 -1.70 17.83
N ALA A 56 -5.38 -2.06 18.57
CA ALA A 56 -5.30 -3.05 19.64
C ALA A 56 -4.84 -4.43 19.11
N ASN A 57 -5.33 -4.84 17.94
CA ASN A 57 -5.00 -6.13 17.34
C ASN A 57 -3.60 -6.15 16.70
N LEU A 58 -3.08 -5.01 16.22
CA LEU A 58 -1.76 -4.92 15.60
C LEU A 58 -0.62 -4.70 16.59
N LEU A 59 -0.82 -4.04 17.73
CA LEU A 59 0.26 -3.78 18.69
C LEU A 59 1.04 -5.05 19.10
N PRO A 60 0.40 -6.18 19.48
CA PRO A 60 1.13 -7.42 19.78
C PRO A 60 1.84 -8.04 18.57
N ILE A 61 1.37 -7.74 17.35
CA ILE A 61 2.00 -8.20 16.11
C ILE A 61 3.25 -7.39 15.80
N LEU A 62 3.21 -6.07 16.03
CA LEU A 62 4.36 -5.19 15.81
C LEU A 62 5.55 -5.55 16.69
N GLU A 63 5.33 -6.00 17.93
CA GLU A 63 6.40 -6.54 18.79
C GLU A 63 7.08 -7.78 18.18
N ILE A 64 6.30 -8.64 17.53
CA ILE A 64 6.83 -9.82 16.82
C ILE A 64 7.61 -9.38 15.59
N CYS A 65 7.06 -8.44 14.83
CA CYS A 65 7.69 -7.88 13.63
C CYS A 65 9.05 -7.25 13.96
N GLU A 66 9.13 -6.45 15.02
CA GLU A 66 10.37 -5.81 15.47
C GLU A 66 11.45 -6.86 15.78
N LYS A 67 11.11 -7.89 16.56
CA LYS A 67 12.04 -9.00 16.91
C LYS A 67 12.54 -9.76 15.68
N LYS A 68 11.77 -9.78 14.60
CA LYS A 68 12.09 -10.53 13.37
C LYS A 68 12.69 -9.65 12.27
N GLY A 69 12.74 -8.34 12.46
CA GLY A 69 13.19 -7.38 11.45
C GLY A 69 12.25 -7.33 10.24
N ILE A 70 10.94 -7.49 10.48
CA ILE A 70 9.87 -7.35 9.48
C ILE A 70 9.17 -6.01 9.72
N PHE A 71 8.84 -5.30 8.66
CA PHE A 71 8.07 -4.07 8.71
C PHE A 71 6.63 -4.32 8.25
N LEU A 72 5.66 -3.76 8.97
CA LEU A 72 4.28 -3.69 8.49
C LEU A 72 4.03 -2.31 7.91
N SER A 73 3.49 -2.26 6.70
CA SER A 73 2.98 -1.05 6.07
C SER A 73 1.47 -1.14 5.87
N LEU A 74 0.79 -0.02 6.05
CA LEU A 74 -0.64 0.08 5.83
C LEU A 74 -0.90 0.81 4.51
N GLU A 75 -1.90 0.34 3.78
CA GLU A 75 -2.55 1.08 2.71
C GLU A 75 -3.96 1.43 3.18
N THR A 76 -4.37 2.70 3.12
CA THR A 76 -5.68 3.15 3.59
C THR A 76 -6.30 4.16 2.62
N ASP A 77 -7.62 4.34 2.73
CA ASP A 77 -8.38 5.40 2.09
C ASP A 77 -8.66 6.58 3.05
N LEU A 78 -7.95 6.65 4.17
CA LEU A 78 -7.98 7.79 5.09
C LEU A 78 -7.36 9.03 4.44
N LYS A 79 -7.89 10.20 4.76
CA LYS A 79 -7.22 11.47 4.41
C LYS A 79 -5.80 11.50 4.98
N PRO A 80 -4.83 12.13 4.29
CA PRO A 80 -3.42 12.08 4.68
C PRO A 80 -3.15 12.44 6.14
N GLU A 81 -3.80 13.48 6.67
CA GLU A 81 -3.64 13.93 8.05
C GLU A 81 -4.14 12.89 9.04
N LYS A 82 -5.30 12.28 8.76
CA LYS A 82 -5.87 11.21 9.58
C LYS A 82 -5.02 9.94 9.52
N PHE A 83 -4.46 9.62 8.37
CA PHE A 83 -3.57 8.48 8.22
C PHE A 83 -2.29 8.69 9.03
N LYS A 84 -1.72 9.91 8.97
CA LYS A 84 -0.57 10.28 9.81
C LYS A 84 -0.88 10.14 11.30
N GLU A 85 -1.99 10.74 11.79
CA GLU A 85 -2.43 10.60 13.18
C GLU A 85 -2.55 9.12 13.58
N PHE A 86 -3.09 8.29 12.70
CA PHE A 86 -3.26 6.87 12.95
C PHE A 86 -1.92 6.15 13.07
N VAL A 87 -1.00 6.36 12.14
CA VAL A 87 0.36 5.79 12.19
C VAL A 87 1.10 6.23 13.46
N GLU A 88 1.05 7.53 13.79
CA GLU A 88 1.70 8.09 14.97
C GLU A 88 1.11 7.56 16.29
N SER A 89 -0.16 7.15 16.27
CA SER A 89 -0.82 6.61 17.46
C SER A 89 -0.21 5.29 17.95
N PHE A 90 0.55 4.58 17.11
CA PHE A 90 1.21 3.33 17.49
C PHE A 90 2.50 3.53 18.31
N PHE A 91 3.02 4.76 18.38
CA PHE A 91 4.25 5.01 19.13
C PHE A 91 4.21 4.41 20.56
N PRO A 92 5.31 3.78 21.07
CA PRO A 92 6.65 3.68 20.47
C PRO A 92 6.81 2.57 19.41
N ALA A 93 5.83 1.69 19.20
CA ALA A 93 5.87 0.72 18.11
C ALA A 93 5.84 1.43 16.75
N LYS A 94 6.45 0.80 15.75
CA LYS A 94 6.58 1.40 14.41
C LYS A 94 5.70 0.66 13.42
N ILE A 95 4.81 1.41 12.77
CA ILE A 95 4.06 0.99 11.61
C ILE A 95 4.31 1.99 10.49
N PHE A 96 4.23 1.55 9.23
CA PHE A 96 4.64 2.33 8.09
C PHE A 96 3.51 2.52 7.08
N VAL A 97 3.77 3.26 6.03
CA VAL A 97 2.83 3.58 4.96
C VAL A 97 3.25 2.88 3.68
N ASN A 98 2.32 2.20 3.05
CA ASN A 98 2.35 1.89 1.63
C ASN A 98 1.60 3.00 0.89
N PHE A 99 2.31 3.75 0.05
CA PHE A 99 1.73 4.81 -0.76
C PHE A 99 1.31 4.26 -2.12
N ASP A 100 -0.01 4.09 -2.35
CA ASP A 100 -0.55 3.69 -3.65
C ASP A 100 -0.97 4.92 -4.45
N MET A 101 -0.18 5.25 -5.48
CA MET A 101 -0.40 6.43 -6.32
C MET A 101 -1.80 6.45 -6.93
N GLY A 102 -2.31 5.30 -7.39
CA GLY A 102 -3.60 5.17 -8.06
C GLY A 102 -4.77 5.33 -7.10
N ASN A 103 -4.69 4.73 -5.91
CA ASN A 103 -5.73 4.86 -4.90
C ASN A 103 -5.83 6.30 -4.41
N SER A 104 -4.70 6.96 -4.12
CA SER A 104 -4.64 8.37 -3.74
C SER A 104 -5.24 9.29 -4.81
N ALA A 105 -4.85 9.11 -6.07
CA ALA A 105 -5.39 9.90 -7.18
C ALA A 105 -6.88 9.66 -7.41
N SER A 106 -7.35 8.41 -7.27
CA SER A 106 -8.77 8.06 -7.37
C SER A 106 -9.62 8.74 -6.29
N LEU A 107 -9.07 8.91 -5.09
CA LEU A 107 -9.69 9.64 -3.98
C LEU A 107 -9.57 11.16 -4.10
N GLY A 108 -8.84 11.66 -5.10
CA GLY A 108 -8.64 13.08 -5.33
C GLY A 108 -7.64 13.75 -4.38
N PHE A 109 -6.78 12.99 -3.70
CA PHE A 109 -5.76 13.56 -2.84
C PHE A 109 -4.70 14.30 -3.66
N ASN A 110 -4.21 15.40 -3.11
CA ASN A 110 -3.12 16.14 -3.73
C ASN A 110 -1.80 15.44 -3.39
N PRO A 111 -1.05 14.92 -4.38
CA PRO A 111 0.16 14.15 -4.11
C PRO A 111 1.26 14.95 -3.41
N GLU A 112 1.34 16.28 -3.63
CA GLU A 112 2.35 17.10 -2.96
C GLU A 112 2.09 17.13 -1.46
N THR A 113 0.87 17.50 -1.06
CA THR A 113 0.46 17.56 0.35
C THR A 113 0.51 16.19 1.01
N GLU A 114 0.06 15.16 0.30
CA GLU A 114 0.02 13.79 0.82
C GLU A 114 1.44 13.26 1.12
N ILE A 115 2.37 13.41 0.16
CA ILE A 115 3.76 12.97 0.33
C ILE A 115 4.48 13.83 1.38
N GLU A 116 4.23 15.13 1.46
CA GLU A 116 4.77 15.98 2.53
C GLU A 116 4.27 15.56 3.91
N THR A 117 3.01 15.15 4.01
CA THR A 117 2.38 14.73 5.28
C THR A 117 2.88 13.37 5.75
N LEU A 118 3.00 12.40 4.83
CA LEU A 118 3.25 10.99 5.14
C LEU A 118 4.71 10.56 4.88
N GLY A 119 5.52 11.37 4.19
CA GLY A 119 6.79 10.98 3.59
C GLY A 119 7.74 10.22 4.50
N LYS A 120 7.89 10.64 5.76
CA LYS A 120 8.78 9.96 6.73
C LYS A 120 8.32 8.54 7.13
N TYR A 121 7.08 8.18 6.79
CA TYR A 121 6.50 6.87 7.08
C TYR A 121 6.42 5.98 5.87
N ILE A 122 6.56 6.52 4.64
CA ILE A 122 6.47 5.77 3.39
C ILE A 122 7.69 4.87 3.26
N ILE A 123 7.47 3.55 3.22
CA ILE A 123 8.53 2.56 3.00
C ILE A 123 8.31 1.73 1.73
N ASN A 124 7.12 1.79 1.16
CA ASN A 124 6.76 1.11 -0.07
C ASN A 124 5.85 2.00 -0.92
N VAL A 125 5.98 1.92 -2.24
CA VAL A 125 5.19 2.70 -3.19
C VAL A 125 4.62 1.78 -4.26
N HIS A 126 3.30 1.80 -4.44
CA HIS A 126 2.64 1.16 -5.56
C HIS A 126 2.52 2.11 -6.73
N ILE A 127 3.11 1.72 -7.86
CA ILE A 127 2.94 2.40 -9.14
C ILE A 127 1.69 1.84 -9.82
N LYS A 128 0.63 2.60 -9.79
CA LYS A 128 -0.69 2.26 -10.29
C LYS A 128 -1.35 3.50 -10.84
N ASP A 129 -2.25 3.35 -11.80
CA ASP A 129 -3.08 4.45 -12.26
C ASP A 129 -4.56 4.09 -12.17
N ARG A 130 -5.37 5.06 -11.78
CA ARG A 130 -6.83 4.93 -11.65
C ARG A 130 -7.51 6.17 -12.18
N LEU A 131 -8.73 6.00 -12.67
CA LEU A 131 -9.64 7.12 -12.92
C LEU A 131 -10.06 7.76 -11.59
N PHE A 132 -10.36 9.05 -11.61
CA PHE A 132 -10.97 9.72 -10.45
C PHE A 132 -12.29 9.03 -10.10
N ASN A 133 -12.44 8.66 -8.82
CA ASN A 133 -13.56 7.83 -8.33
C ASN A 133 -13.81 6.55 -9.16
N GLY A 134 -12.78 6.02 -9.81
CA GLY A 134 -12.94 4.95 -10.80
C GLY A 134 -11.99 3.76 -10.63
N SER A 135 -11.99 2.91 -11.65
CA SER A 135 -11.21 1.68 -11.70
C SER A 135 -9.74 1.92 -12.08
N THR A 136 -8.92 0.87 -11.89
CA THR A 136 -7.54 0.83 -12.38
C THR A 136 -7.51 0.81 -13.91
N VAL A 137 -6.62 1.65 -14.47
CA VAL A 137 -6.43 1.82 -15.92
C VAL A 137 -4.94 1.68 -16.27
N PRO A 138 -4.58 1.58 -17.55
CA PRO A 138 -3.17 1.58 -17.96
C PRO A 138 -2.45 2.86 -17.50
N LEU A 139 -1.16 2.74 -17.16
CA LEU A 139 -0.36 3.87 -16.69
C LEU A 139 -0.40 5.04 -17.67
N GLY A 140 -0.56 6.24 -17.15
CA GLY A 140 -0.63 7.49 -17.94
C GLY A 140 -2.00 7.77 -18.54
N THR A 141 -3.03 6.94 -18.29
CA THR A 141 -4.39 7.17 -18.82
C THR A 141 -5.42 7.50 -17.73
N GLY A 142 -4.99 7.57 -16.48
CA GLY A 142 -5.81 7.87 -15.32
C GLY A 142 -5.58 9.27 -14.74
N ALA A 143 -5.77 9.38 -13.45
CA ALA A 143 -5.71 10.64 -12.71
C ALA A 143 -4.36 10.89 -12.00
N VAL A 144 -3.43 9.93 -12.03
CA VAL A 144 -2.14 10.06 -11.33
C VAL A 144 -1.26 11.11 -12.00
N LYS A 145 -0.78 12.06 -11.23
CA LYS A 145 0.20 13.06 -11.65
C LYS A 145 1.63 12.51 -11.44
N PHE A 146 2.02 11.50 -12.23
CA PHE A 146 3.27 10.76 -12.04
C PHE A 146 4.51 11.66 -11.87
N LYS A 147 4.73 12.67 -12.75
CA LYS A 147 5.87 13.59 -12.63
C LYS A 147 5.91 14.29 -11.28
N THR A 148 4.77 14.76 -10.78
CA THR A 148 4.66 15.40 -9.47
C THR A 148 4.99 14.42 -8.36
N VAL A 149 4.45 13.20 -8.43
CA VAL A 149 4.70 12.15 -7.42
C VAL A 149 6.18 11.79 -7.36
N PHE A 150 6.82 11.46 -8.50
CA PHE A 150 8.25 11.11 -8.53
C PHE A 150 9.13 12.26 -8.06
N LYS A 151 8.82 13.51 -8.48
CA LYS A 151 9.53 14.68 -7.98
C LYS A 151 9.45 14.79 -6.46
N LYS A 152 8.25 14.66 -5.89
CA LYS A 152 8.05 14.74 -4.42
C LYS A 152 8.72 13.61 -3.67
N LEU A 153 8.66 12.38 -4.17
CA LEU A 153 9.39 11.24 -3.59
C LEU A 153 10.91 11.47 -3.60
N LYS A 154 11.44 12.06 -4.66
CA LYS A 154 12.85 12.46 -4.74
C LYS A 154 13.19 13.56 -3.73
N GLU A 155 12.34 14.58 -3.58
CA GLU A 155 12.52 15.68 -2.61
C GLU A 155 12.61 15.18 -1.16
N ILE A 156 11.85 14.14 -0.81
CA ILE A 156 11.92 13.51 0.54
C ILE A 156 13.01 12.44 0.65
N ASN A 157 13.87 12.26 -0.37
CA ASN A 157 14.92 11.23 -0.44
C ASN A 157 14.36 9.80 -0.25
N TYR A 158 13.18 9.52 -0.83
CA TYR A 158 12.62 8.17 -0.79
C TYR A 158 13.56 7.17 -1.46
N SER A 159 13.88 6.08 -0.75
CA SER A 159 14.81 5.03 -1.21
C SER A 159 14.23 3.62 -1.05
N GLY A 160 12.93 3.51 -0.81
CA GLY A 160 12.23 2.22 -0.72
C GLY A 160 11.88 1.63 -2.09
N ASP A 161 11.13 0.54 -2.06
CA ASP A 161 10.74 -0.19 -3.25
C ASP A 161 9.60 0.49 -4.02
N PHE A 162 9.62 0.35 -5.35
CA PHE A 162 8.52 0.68 -6.24
C PHE A 162 7.91 -0.60 -6.79
N ILE A 163 6.67 -0.86 -6.46
CA ILE A 163 5.92 -2.06 -6.87
C ILE A 163 4.96 -1.70 -8.00
N LEU A 164 5.20 -2.27 -9.18
CA LEU A 164 4.33 -2.07 -10.34
C LEU A 164 3.03 -2.88 -10.18
N GLN A 165 1.91 -2.19 -9.99
CA GLN A 165 0.57 -2.76 -9.84
C GLN A 165 -0.34 -2.28 -10.98
N THR A 166 -0.29 -2.94 -12.12
CA THR A 166 -0.99 -2.51 -13.34
C THR A 166 -2.43 -2.98 -13.41
N ALA A 167 -3.19 -2.39 -14.34
CA ALA A 167 -4.51 -2.88 -14.71
C ALA A 167 -4.46 -4.35 -15.15
N ARG A 168 -5.47 -5.13 -14.76
CA ARG A 168 -5.58 -6.52 -15.18
C ARG A 168 -5.70 -6.60 -16.70
N LEU A 169 -4.91 -7.47 -17.30
CA LEU A 169 -5.04 -7.78 -18.72
C LEU A 169 -6.25 -8.68 -18.94
N ASP A 170 -7.02 -8.38 -19.98
CA ASP A 170 -7.99 -9.36 -20.49
C ASP A 170 -7.23 -10.51 -21.17
N LEU A 171 -7.16 -11.63 -20.47
CA LEU A 171 -6.40 -12.81 -20.87
C LEU A 171 -7.27 -13.87 -21.58
N ALA A 172 -8.40 -13.48 -22.15
CA ALA A 172 -9.33 -14.42 -22.80
C ALA A 172 -8.77 -15.15 -24.04
N ASN A 173 -7.61 -14.73 -24.59
CA ASN A 173 -7.04 -15.26 -25.83
C ASN A 173 -5.68 -15.97 -25.64
N SER A 174 -5.36 -16.89 -26.58
CA SER A 174 -4.20 -17.79 -26.59
C SER A 174 -2.78 -17.14 -26.62
N LYS A 175 -2.67 -15.84 -26.83
CA LYS A 175 -1.41 -15.09 -26.80
C LYS A 175 -1.13 -14.41 -25.45
N LYS A 176 -1.51 -15.05 -24.37
CA LYS A 176 -1.48 -14.49 -23.01
C LYS A 176 -0.10 -14.02 -22.56
N PHE A 177 0.92 -14.82 -22.80
CA PHE A 177 2.27 -14.57 -22.29
C PHE A 177 2.96 -13.41 -23.03
N GLU A 178 2.94 -13.41 -24.36
CA GLU A 178 3.50 -12.30 -25.16
C GLU A 178 2.84 -10.96 -24.87
N LYS A 179 1.51 -10.96 -24.66
CA LYS A 179 0.76 -9.75 -24.28
C LYS A 179 1.15 -9.26 -22.89
N PHE A 180 1.39 -10.17 -21.95
CA PHE A 180 1.84 -9.85 -20.59
C PHE A 180 3.24 -9.22 -20.61
N GLU A 181 4.23 -9.87 -21.22
CA GLU A 181 5.59 -9.35 -21.34
C GLU A 181 5.63 -7.98 -22.02
N THR A 182 4.92 -7.83 -23.14
CA THR A 182 4.83 -6.56 -23.87
C THR A 182 4.23 -5.45 -22.98
N THR A 183 3.23 -5.78 -22.17
CA THR A 183 2.62 -4.80 -21.27
C THR A 183 3.55 -4.40 -20.13
N ILE A 184 4.25 -5.37 -19.52
CA ILE A 184 5.24 -5.07 -18.47
C ILE A 184 6.35 -4.18 -19.06
N LYS A 185 6.89 -4.52 -20.22
CA LYS A 185 7.93 -3.72 -20.87
C LYS A 185 7.45 -2.30 -21.15
N LYS A 186 6.27 -2.11 -21.72
CA LYS A 186 5.69 -0.77 -21.96
C LYS A 186 5.54 0.04 -20.67
N ASN A 187 5.09 -0.60 -19.59
CA ASN A 187 4.95 0.07 -18.30
C ASN A 187 6.31 0.48 -17.72
N MET A 188 7.32 -0.40 -17.83
CA MET A 188 8.68 -0.09 -17.39
C MET A 188 9.30 1.05 -18.21
N ASP A 189 9.14 1.03 -19.53
CA ASP A 189 9.62 2.09 -20.42
C ASP A 189 8.96 3.44 -20.07
N TYR A 190 7.65 3.44 -19.83
CA TYR A 190 6.90 4.62 -19.38
C TYR A 190 7.43 5.16 -18.06
N ILE A 191 7.60 4.30 -17.05
CA ILE A 191 8.11 4.69 -15.73
C ILE A 191 9.51 5.28 -15.86
N ASN A 192 10.41 4.63 -16.59
CA ASN A 192 11.77 5.09 -16.80
C ASN A 192 11.78 6.48 -17.44
N GLN A 193 10.95 6.73 -18.45
CA GLN A 193 10.85 8.02 -19.09
C GLN A 193 10.45 9.13 -18.10
N ILE A 194 9.40 8.90 -17.29
CA ILE A 194 8.86 9.95 -16.41
C ILE A 194 9.61 10.14 -15.10
N SER A 195 10.39 9.15 -14.65
CA SER A 195 11.18 9.24 -13.41
C SER A 195 12.50 9.99 -13.58
N HIS A 196 12.96 10.16 -14.83
CA HIS A 196 14.18 10.89 -15.17
C HIS A 196 13.94 12.34 -15.64
N GLU A 197 12.70 12.73 -15.88
CA GLU A 197 12.30 14.12 -16.14
C GLU A 197 12.12 14.93 -14.83
#